data_a4aeb2856950a0a0f9fb2e52f609ecc4
#
_entry.id   a4aeb2856950a0a0f9fb2e52f609ecc4
#
_cell.length_a   1.000
_cell.length_b   1.000
_cell.length_c   1.000
_cell.angle_alpha   90.00
_cell.angle_beta   90.00
_cell.angle_gamma   90.00
#
_symmetry.space_group_name_H-M   'P 1'
#
loop_
_entity.id
_entity.type
_entity.pdbx_description
1 polymer ?
#
loop_
_entity_poly.entity_id
_entity_poly.type
_entity_poly.pdbx_seq_one_letter_code
_entity_poly.pdbx_strand_id
1 'polypeptide(L)'
;MRSFIEFKDVKKTYKMGEVNIDALSGVSFNIEKGEFVIVAGASGAGKSTILNILGGMDTATSGDIIVDNNKVSEYSEKELITYRRYDIGFVFQFYNLVQNLTALENVELATQICKNPLNPSDILNAVGLENRKDNFPAQLSGGEQQRVAIARALAKNPKLLLCDEPTGALDYNTGKAILKLLQDTCKKYNMTVVIITHNLALTPMGDKVIKVKNGMIESITLNENPIPVERIEW
;
A
#
# COMPACT_ATOMS: atom_id res chain seq x y z
N MET A 1 -19.95 -7.14 -12.12
CA MET A 1 -19.29 -5.83 -11.96
C MET A 1 -17.88 -5.96 -12.52
N ARG A 2 -17.26 -4.92 -13.06
CA ARG A 2 -15.85 -4.98 -13.47
C ARG A 2 -14.98 -4.74 -12.26
N SER A 3 -13.97 -5.60 -12.06
CA SER A 3 -13.02 -5.45 -10.96
C SER A 3 -12.23 -4.13 -11.06
N PHE A 4 -11.89 -3.55 -9.92
CA PHE A 4 -11.08 -2.33 -9.87
C PHE A 4 -9.61 -2.60 -10.23
N ILE A 5 -9.07 -3.75 -9.78
CA ILE A 5 -7.74 -4.24 -10.13
C ILE A 5 -7.87 -5.64 -10.69
N GLU A 6 -7.16 -5.92 -11.82
CA GLU A 6 -7.04 -7.25 -12.39
C GLU A 6 -5.58 -7.54 -12.74
N PHE A 7 -5.06 -8.65 -12.25
CA PHE A 7 -3.81 -9.27 -12.68
C PHE A 7 -4.15 -10.51 -13.52
N LYS A 8 -3.56 -10.62 -14.71
CA LYS A 8 -3.81 -11.73 -15.65
C LYS A 8 -2.48 -12.31 -16.11
N ASP A 9 -2.15 -13.50 -15.63
CA ASP A 9 -0.91 -14.26 -15.94
C ASP A 9 0.36 -13.39 -15.84
N VAL A 10 0.46 -12.57 -14.78
CA VAL A 10 1.56 -11.62 -14.61
C VAL A 10 2.82 -12.36 -14.19
N LYS A 11 3.89 -12.17 -14.94
CA LYS A 11 5.23 -12.73 -14.70
C LYS A 11 6.23 -11.60 -14.49
N LYS A 12 7.19 -11.85 -13.61
CA LYS A 12 8.34 -10.97 -13.40
C LYS A 12 9.60 -11.77 -13.23
N THR A 13 10.54 -11.56 -14.14
CA THR A 13 11.89 -12.14 -14.10
C THR A 13 12.91 -11.01 -13.97
N TYR A 14 13.76 -11.08 -12.96
CA TYR A 14 14.91 -10.19 -12.80
C TYR A 14 16.16 -10.86 -13.37
N LYS A 15 16.92 -10.10 -14.17
CA LYS A 15 18.23 -10.55 -14.68
C LYS A 15 19.34 -10.03 -13.77
N MET A 16 20.07 -10.93 -13.15
CA MET A 16 21.22 -10.61 -12.31
C MET A 16 22.48 -11.24 -12.94
N GLY A 17 23.13 -10.51 -13.87
CA GLY A 17 24.20 -11.07 -14.68
C GLY A 17 23.69 -12.21 -15.57
N GLU A 18 24.25 -13.40 -15.39
CA GLU A 18 23.83 -14.61 -16.12
C GLU A 18 22.65 -15.38 -15.47
N VAL A 19 22.24 -14.97 -14.25
CA VAL A 19 21.17 -15.66 -13.52
C VAL A 19 19.84 -14.94 -13.72
N ASN A 20 18.80 -15.70 -14.04
CA ASN A 20 17.42 -15.22 -14.07
C ASN A 20 16.71 -15.66 -12.77
N ILE A 21 16.04 -14.70 -12.12
CA ILE A 21 15.25 -14.95 -10.91
C ILE A 21 13.79 -14.64 -11.23
N ASP A 22 12.94 -15.67 -11.22
CA ASP A 22 11.52 -15.53 -11.43
C ASP A 22 10.85 -15.12 -10.12
N ALA A 23 10.59 -13.84 -9.97
CA ALA A 23 9.93 -13.27 -8.80
C ALA A 23 8.40 -13.49 -8.83
N LEU A 24 7.81 -13.53 -10.03
CA LEU A 24 6.41 -13.89 -10.25
C LEU A 24 6.29 -14.85 -11.44
N SER A 25 5.48 -15.91 -11.29
CA SER A 25 5.37 -17.02 -12.24
C SER A 25 3.93 -17.23 -12.71
N GLY A 26 3.28 -16.17 -13.21
CA GLY A 26 1.91 -16.24 -13.73
C GLY A 26 0.84 -15.96 -12.68
N VAL A 27 0.96 -14.83 -12.01
CA VAL A 27 0.05 -14.39 -10.96
C VAL A 27 -1.25 -13.85 -11.56
N SER A 28 -2.39 -14.38 -11.08
CA SER A 28 -3.72 -13.91 -11.51
C SER A 28 -4.63 -13.74 -10.30
N PHE A 29 -5.21 -12.54 -10.15
CA PHE A 29 -6.22 -12.22 -9.13
C PHE A 29 -6.97 -10.94 -9.51
N ASN A 30 -8.05 -10.67 -8.78
CA ASN A 30 -8.80 -9.44 -8.90
C ASN A 30 -9.07 -8.81 -7.53
N ILE A 31 -9.29 -7.49 -7.52
CA ILE A 31 -9.66 -6.71 -6.32
C ILE A 31 -10.80 -5.77 -6.73
N GLU A 32 -11.84 -5.70 -5.91
CA GLU A 32 -12.95 -4.78 -6.12
C GLU A 32 -12.63 -3.41 -5.51
N LYS A 33 -13.34 -2.38 -5.97
CA LYS A 33 -13.17 -1.03 -5.44
C LYS A 33 -13.62 -0.95 -3.98
N GLY A 34 -12.80 -0.34 -3.13
CA GLY A 34 -13.09 -0.17 -1.70
C GLY A 34 -12.80 -1.40 -0.85
N GLU A 35 -12.21 -2.48 -1.41
CA GLU A 35 -11.76 -3.62 -0.62
C GLU A 35 -10.50 -3.29 0.20
N PHE A 36 -10.46 -3.82 1.41
CA PHE A 36 -9.27 -3.89 2.26
C PHE A 36 -8.61 -5.26 2.07
N VAL A 37 -7.52 -5.31 1.33
CA VAL A 37 -6.88 -6.55 0.86
C VAL A 37 -5.59 -6.82 1.61
N ILE A 38 -5.42 -8.04 2.09
CA ILE A 38 -4.18 -8.53 2.69
C ILE A 38 -3.49 -9.48 1.71
N VAL A 39 -2.30 -9.11 1.26
CA VAL A 39 -1.40 -9.99 0.48
C VAL A 39 -0.38 -10.58 1.45
N ALA A 40 -0.52 -11.84 1.77
CA ALA A 40 0.25 -12.52 2.80
C ALA A 40 1.19 -13.58 2.21
N GLY A 41 2.33 -13.81 2.87
CA GLY A 41 3.29 -14.85 2.49
C GLY A 41 4.65 -14.65 3.14
N ALA A 42 5.52 -15.65 3.04
CA ALA A 42 6.88 -15.59 3.57
C ALA A 42 7.72 -14.47 2.93
N SER A 43 8.83 -14.10 3.57
CA SER A 43 9.81 -13.20 2.95
C SER A 43 10.33 -13.83 1.64
N GLY A 44 10.50 -13.00 0.60
CA GLY A 44 10.92 -13.47 -0.72
C GLY A 44 9.82 -14.16 -1.55
N ALA A 45 8.58 -14.27 -1.07
CA ALA A 45 7.47 -14.91 -1.81
C ALA A 45 7.00 -14.17 -3.08
N GLY A 46 7.45 -12.92 -3.32
CA GLY A 46 7.01 -12.10 -4.45
C GLY A 46 6.04 -10.98 -4.08
N LYS A 47 5.69 -10.80 -2.81
CA LYS A 47 4.71 -9.79 -2.35
C LYS A 47 5.10 -8.35 -2.73
N SER A 48 6.32 -7.92 -2.39
CA SER A 48 6.81 -6.58 -2.72
C SER A 48 6.92 -6.37 -4.24
N THR A 49 7.19 -7.44 -5.01
CA THR A 49 7.16 -7.39 -6.47
C THR A 49 5.75 -7.10 -6.98
N ILE A 50 4.72 -7.77 -6.44
CA ILE A 50 3.31 -7.49 -6.77
C ILE A 50 2.99 -6.02 -6.45
N LEU A 51 3.35 -5.56 -5.24
CA LEU A 51 3.07 -4.19 -4.80
C LEU A 51 3.76 -3.15 -5.71
N ASN A 52 5.05 -3.36 -6.02
CA ASN A 52 5.82 -2.44 -6.85
C ASN A 52 5.29 -2.36 -8.27
N ILE A 53 4.90 -3.49 -8.86
CA ILE A 53 4.32 -3.53 -10.20
C ILE A 53 2.93 -2.87 -10.18
N LEU A 54 2.07 -3.22 -9.21
CA LEU A 54 0.76 -2.59 -9.04
C LEU A 54 0.85 -1.08 -8.85
N GLY A 55 1.85 -0.63 -8.11
CA GLY A 55 2.10 0.79 -7.87
C GLY A 55 2.85 1.51 -9.00
N GLY A 56 3.23 0.81 -10.08
CA GLY A 56 3.99 1.38 -11.19
C GLY A 56 5.42 1.79 -10.84
N MET A 57 6.00 1.21 -9.77
CA MET A 57 7.41 1.38 -9.39
C MET A 57 8.32 0.43 -10.18
N ASP A 58 7.73 -0.67 -10.67
CA ASP A 58 8.38 -1.65 -11.53
C ASP A 58 7.39 -2.08 -12.64
N THR A 59 7.87 -2.81 -13.63
CA THR A 59 7.06 -3.31 -14.76
C THR A 59 7.05 -4.83 -14.78
N ALA A 60 5.95 -5.42 -15.23
CA ALA A 60 5.88 -6.86 -15.49
C ALA A 60 6.77 -7.26 -16.66
N THR A 61 7.29 -8.49 -16.66
CA THR A 61 7.96 -9.09 -17.83
C THR A 61 6.94 -9.51 -18.87
N SER A 62 5.77 -10.00 -18.44
CA SER A 62 4.62 -10.35 -19.28
C SER A 62 3.33 -10.41 -18.46
N GLY A 63 2.21 -10.52 -19.14
CA GLY A 63 0.87 -10.53 -18.52
C GLY A 63 0.27 -9.13 -18.44
N ASP A 64 -1.02 -9.08 -18.07
CA ASP A 64 -1.79 -7.85 -18.05
C ASP A 64 -2.12 -7.39 -16.64
N ILE A 65 -1.98 -6.08 -16.41
CA ILE A 65 -2.38 -5.41 -15.18
C ILE A 65 -3.33 -4.29 -15.54
N ILE A 66 -4.55 -4.39 -15.04
CA ILE A 66 -5.61 -3.42 -15.29
C ILE A 66 -5.99 -2.79 -13.96
N VAL A 67 -6.01 -1.46 -13.89
CA VAL A 67 -6.46 -0.68 -12.72
C VAL A 67 -7.43 0.38 -13.19
N ASP A 68 -8.62 0.42 -12.60
CA ASP A 68 -9.69 1.37 -12.95
C ASP A 68 -9.95 1.42 -14.47
N ASN A 69 -10.06 0.24 -15.11
CA ASN A 69 -10.20 0.00 -16.55
C ASN A 69 -9.03 0.43 -17.45
N ASN A 70 -7.90 0.87 -16.88
CA ASN A 70 -6.72 1.25 -17.63
C ASN A 70 -5.67 0.12 -17.58
N LYS A 71 -5.09 -0.23 -18.73
CA LYS A 71 -4.07 -1.27 -18.83
C LYS A 71 -2.69 -0.71 -18.44
N VAL A 72 -2.41 -0.71 -17.13
CA VAL A 72 -1.18 -0.13 -16.55
C VAL A 72 0.07 -0.86 -17.04
N SER A 73 -0.03 -2.15 -17.39
CA SER A 73 1.08 -2.93 -17.97
C SER A 73 1.59 -2.40 -19.31
N GLU A 74 0.83 -1.56 -20.01
CA GLU A 74 1.23 -0.94 -21.27
C GLU A 74 1.70 0.52 -21.12
N TYR A 75 1.70 1.06 -19.90
CA TYR A 75 2.09 2.44 -19.66
C TYR A 75 3.57 2.68 -19.95
N SER A 76 3.84 3.76 -20.68
CA SER A 76 5.18 4.33 -20.79
C SER A 76 5.67 4.85 -19.43
N GLU A 77 6.97 5.08 -19.31
CA GLU A 77 7.56 5.66 -18.08
C GLU A 77 6.87 6.97 -17.65
N LYS A 78 6.54 7.84 -18.61
CA LYS A 78 5.83 9.11 -18.37
C LYS A 78 4.41 8.89 -17.83
N GLU A 79 3.70 7.89 -18.33
CA GLU A 79 2.37 7.52 -17.84
C GLU A 79 2.45 6.89 -16.45
N LEU A 80 3.45 6.05 -16.17
CA LEU A 80 3.70 5.51 -14.83
C LEU A 80 4.03 6.61 -13.81
N ILE A 81 4.77 7.65 -14.19
CA ILE A 81 5.00 8.83 -13.34
C ILE A 81 3.66 9.51 -13.01
N THR A 82 2.80 9.68 -14.00
CA THR A 82 1.47 10.30 -13.85
C THR A 82 0.57 9.44 -12.97
N TYR A 83 0.56 8.13 -13.19
CA TYR A 83 -0.18 7.14 -12.39
C TYR A 83 0.25 7.17 -10.91
N ARG A 84 1.56 7.08 -10.62
CA ARG A 84 2.07 7.20 -9.25
C ARG A 84 1.72 8.52 -8.60
N ARG A 85 1.71 9.60 -9.39
CA ARG A 85 1.44 10.95 -8.90
C ARG A 85 -0.01 11.12 -8.43
N TYR A 86 -0.97 10.62 -9.19
CA TYR A 86 -2.38 10.94 -8.97
C TYR A 86 -3.20 9.79 -8.40
N ASP A 87 -2.90 8.56 -8.76
CA ASP A 87 -3.76 7.43 -8.44
C ASP A 87 -3.25 6.59 -7.25
N ILE A 88 -1.94 6.66 -6.95
CA ILE A 88 -1.31 5.78 -5.95
C ILE A 88 -0.81 6.55 -4.73
N GLY A 89 -1.17 6.05 -3.54
CA GLY A 89 -0.51 6.37 -2.28
C GLY A 89 0.37 5.21 -1.83
N PHE A 90 1.61 5.49 -1.42
CA PHE A 90 2.51 4.49 -0.87
C PHE A 90 2.79 4.73 0.61
N VAL A 91 2.72 3.65 1.40
CA VAL A 91 3.16 3.59 2.80
C VAL A 91 4.20 2.48 2.90
N PHE A 92 5.42 2.83 3.26
CA PHE A 92 6.55 1.90 3.36
C PHE A 92 6.82 1.51 4.80
N GLN A 93 7.50 0.39 5.00
CA GLN A 93 7.96 -0.09 6.30
C GLN A 93 8.92 0.92 6.99
N PHE A 94 9.84 1.49 6.22
CA PHE A 94 10.66 2.62 6.64
C PHE A 94 9.98 3.89 6.14
N TYR A 95 9.66 4.79 7.02
CA TYR A 95 8.74 5.93 6.83
C TYR A 95 9.08 6.84 5.66
N ASN A 96 10.36 6.87 5.24
CA ASN A 96 10.88 7.66 4.12
C ASN A 96 10.48 9.15 4.22
N LEU A 97 10.53 9.70 5.43
CA LEU A 97 10.30 11.11 5.67
C LEU A 97 11.55 11.93 5.34
N VAL A 98 11.34 13.12 4.81
CA VAL A 98 12.41 14.10 4.59
C VAL A 98 12.76 14.69 5.95
N GLN A 99 14.00 14.44 6.42
CA GLN A 99 14.41 14.67 7.80
C GLN A 99 14.48 16.16 8.19
N ASN A 100 14.69 17.05 7.25
CA ASN A 100 14.77 18.50 7.43
C ASN A 100 13.45 19.23 7.14
N LEU A 101 12.35 18.50 7.00
CA LEU A 101 10.99 19.00 6.89
C LEU A 101 10.18 18.58 8.10
N THR A 102 9.29 19.45 8.58
CA THR A 102 8.32 19.13 9.64
C THR A 102 7.32 18.07 9.19
N ALA A 103 6.49 17.57 10.09
CA ALA A 103 5.40 16.65 9.75
C ALA A 103 4.45 17.27 8.72
N LEU A 104 4.08 18.53 8.88
CA LEU A 104 3.21 19.24 7.94
C LEU A 104 3.88 19.38 6.58
N GLU A 105 5.11 19.88 6.53
CA GLU A 105 5.86 20.07 5.29
C GLU A 105 6.11 18.75 4.53
N ASN A 106 6.31 17.63 5.24
CA ASN A 106 6.38 16.30 4.61
C ASN A 106 5.08 15.91 3.91
N VAL A 107 3.93 16.29 4.45
CA VAL A 107 2.63 16.04 3.83
C VAL A 107 2.38 17.01 2.68
N GLU A 108 2.66 18.30 2.88
CA GLU A 108 2.52 19.36 1.86
C GLU A 108 3.33 19.08 0.61
N LEU A 109 4.56 18.61 0.76
CA LEU A 109 5.42 18.24 -0.38
C LEU A 109 4.73 17.27 -1.35
N ALA A 110 3.98 16.31 -0.83
CA ALA A 110 3.25 15.34 -1.66
C ALA A 110 2.03 15.98 -2.33
N THR A 111 1.40 16.97 -1.72
CA THR A 111 0.19 17.61 -2.25
C THR A 111 0.51 18.60 -3.37
N GLN A 112 1.68 19.24 -3.36
CA GLN A 112 2.11 20.21 -4.38
C GLN A 112 2.08 19.67 -5.81
N ILE A 113 2.23 18.35 -5.98
CA ILE A 113 2.26 17.72 -7.29
C ILE A 113 0.90 17.12 -7.70
N CYS A 114 -0.14 17.23 -6.86
CA CYS A 114 -1.45 16.60 -7.07
C CYS A 114 -2.48 17.60 -7.60
N LYS A 115 -3.50 17.10 -8.34
CA LYS A 115 -4.55 17.97 -8.92
C LYS A 115 -5.62 18.35 -7.90
N ASN A 116 -6.04 17.40 -7.06
CA ASN A 116 -7.12 17.56 -6.08
C ASN A 116 -6.69 17.00 -4.72
N PRO A 117 -5.63 17.56 -4.09
CA PRO A 117 -5.15 17.05 -2.82
C PRO A 117 -6.14 17.36 -1.70
N LEU A 118 -6.14 16.56 -0.65
CA LEU A 118 -6.80 16.87 0.60
C LEU A 118 -5.95 17.87 1.39
N ASN A 119 -6.60 18.61 2.29
CA ASN A 119 -5.88 19.59 3.14
C ASN A 119 -4.88 18.84 4.06
N PRO A 120 -3.56 19.16 4.01
CA PRO A 120 -2.54 18.51 4.83
C PRO A 120 -2.80 18.57 6.33
N SER A 121 -3.22 19.74 6.86
CA SER A 121 -3.52 19.89 8.28
C SER A 121 -4.71 19.02 8.71
N ASP A 122 -5.77 18.94 7.90
CA ASP A 122 -6.95 18.13 8.21
C ASP A 122 -6.60 16.64 8.22
N ILE A 123 -5.72 16.20 7.32
CA ILE A 123 -5.27 14.81 7.29
C ILE A 123 -4.35 14.51 8.49
N LEU A 124 -3.44 15.41 8.87
CA LEU A 124 -2.64 15.24 10.09
C LEU A 124 -3.52 15.15 11.34
N ASN A 125 -4.57 15.96 11.43
CA ASN A 125 -5.54 15.88 12.52
C ASN A 125 -6.27 14.52 12.50
N ALA A 126 -6.68 14.05 11.31
CA ALA A 126 -7.36 12.76 11.16
C ALA A 126 -6.51 11.56 11.57
N VAL A 127 -5.18 11.65 11.44
CA VAL A 127 -4.24 10.62 11.92
C VAL A 127 -3.75 10.85 13.36
N GLY A 128 -4.34 11.84 14.10
CA GLY A 128 -4.03 12.11 15.50
C GLY A 128 -2.68 12.82 15.73
N LEU A 129 -2.28 13.69 14.78
CA LEU A 129 -1.02 14.45 14.83
C LEU A 129 -1.23 15.97 14.85
N GLU A 130 -2.40 16.46 15.30
CA GLU A 130 -2.71 17.90 15.36
C GLU A 130 -1.62 18.70 16.11
N ASN A 131 -1.17 18.20 17.25
CA ASN A 131 -0.18 18.86 18.10
C ASN A 131 1.28 18.51 17.73
N ARG A 132 1.50 17.83 16.60
CA ARG A 132 2.82 17.37 16.13
C ARG A 132 3.19 17.89 14.76
N LYS A 133 2.35 18.71 14.14
CA LYS A 133 2.53 19.20 12.76
C LYS A 133 3.83 19.95 12.53
N ASP A 134 4.32 20.67 13.53
CA ASP A 134 5.53 21.48 13.46
C ASP A 134 6.79 20.72 13.94
N ASN A 135 6.66 19.44 14.33
CA ASN A 135 7.78 18.60 14.74
C ASN A 135 8.53 18.02 13.53
N PHE A 136 9.84 17.96 13.62
CA PHE A 136 10.70 17.25 12.67
C PHE A 136 10.67 15.73 12.94
N PRO A 137 10.97 14.89 11.94
CA PRO A 137 10.96 13.43 12.11
C PRO A 137 11.77 12.95 13.32
N ALA A 138 12.94 13.55 13.58
CA ALA A 138 13.78 13.20 14.73
C ALA A 138 13.12 13.47 16.11
N GLN A 139 12.06 14.26 16.17
CA GLN A 139 11.28 14.58 17.36
C GLN A 139 10.03 13.73 17.51
N LEU A 140 9.78 12.81 16.57
CA LEU A 140 8.61 11.96 16.50
C LEU A 140 8.98 10.52 16.84
N SER A 141 8.11 9.83 17.59
CA SER A 141 8.22 8.38 17.77
C SER A 141 8.04 7.64 16.43
N GLY A 142 8.46 6.38 16.35
CA GLY A 142 8.29 5.57 15.15
C GLY A 142 6.83 5.50 14.67
N GLY A 143 5.88 5.35 15.60
CA GLY A 143 4.45 5.35 15.27
C GLY A 143 3.94 6.71 14.80
N GLU A 144 4.46 7.82 15.33
CA GLU A 144 4.14 9.16 14.84
C GLU A 144 4.70 9.37 13.43
N GLN A 145 5.95 8.95 13.17
CA GLN A 145 6.54 9.00 11.83
C GLN A 145 5.74 8.17 10.82
N GLN A 146 5.27 6.97 11.22
CA GLN A 146 4.41 6.15 10.36
C GLN A 146 3.08 6.85 10.07
N ARG A 147 2.46 7.49 11.07
CA ARG A 147 1.24 8.28 10.83
C ARG A 147 1.49 9.48 9.91
N VAL A 148 2.64 10.15 9.98
CA VAL A 148 3.02 11.18 8.99
C VAL A 148 3.14 10.59 7.59
N ALA A 149 3.78 9.41 7.44
CA ALA A 149 3.91 8.73 6.15
C ALA A 149 2.53 8.35 5.56
N ILE A 150 1.60 7.87 6.41
CA ILE A 150 0.22 7.60 6.01
C ILE A 150 -0.49 8.90 5.62
N ALA A 151 -0.38 9.95 6.43
CA ALA A 151 -0.96 11.27 6.12
C ALA A 151 -0.46 11.80 4.77
N ARG A 152 0.84 11.70 4.51
CA ARG A 152 1.46 12.06 3.23
C ARG A 152 0.86 11.29 2.06
N ALA A 153 0.64 9.99 2.22
CA ALA A 153 0.03 9.16 1.19
C ALA A 153 -1.44 9.53 0.96
N LEU A 154 -2.22 9.73 2.03
CA LEU A 154 -3.63 10.07 1.99
C LEU A 154 -3.91 11.48 1.45
N ALA A 155 -3.07 12.46 1.80
CA ALA A 155 -3.25 13.85 1.36
C ALA A 155 -3.17 14.01 -0.16
N LYS A 156 -2.56 13.08 -0.86
CA LYS A 156 -2.60 13.00 -2.33
C LYS A 156 -4.01 12.72 -2.87
N ASN A 157 -4.94 12.26 -2.04
CA ASN A 157 -6.28 11.79 -2.43
C ASN A 157 -6.22 10.65 -3.48
N PRO A 158 -5.46 9.57 -3.23
CA PRO A 158 -5.24 8.51 -4.20
C PRO A 158 -6.47 7.60 -4.32
N LYS A 159 -6.58 6.88 -5.45
CA LYS A 159 -7.60 5.83 -5.64
C LYS A 159 -7.21 4.52 -4.92
N LEU A 160 -5.91 4.28 -4.79
CA LEU A 160 -5.33 3.05 -4.27
C LEU A 160 -4.21 3.37 -3.27
N LEU A 161 -4.32 2.82 -2.07
CA LEU A 161 -3.29 2.90 -1.04
C LEU A 161 -2.55 1.56 -0.95
N LEU A 162 -1.25 1.59 -1.17
CA LEU A 162 -0.36 0.44 -1.13
C LEU A 162 0.53 0.51 0.11
N CYS A 163 0.48 -0.50 0.97
CA CYS A 163 1.21 -0.53 2.23
C CYS A 163 2.16 -1.73 2.26
N ASP A 164 3.47 -1.46 2.34
CA ASP A 164 4.50 -2.47 2.49
C ASP A 164 4.87 -2.62 3.97
N GLU A 165 4.44 -3.71 4.61
CA GLU A 165 4.71 -4.03 6.02
C GLU A 165 4.50 -2.82 6.96
N PRO A 166 3.31 -2.17 6.96
CA PRO A 166 3.11 -0.87 7.61
C PRO A 166 3.29 -0.88 9.12
N THR A 167 3.39 -2.06 9.73
CA THR A 167 3.58 -2.25 11.17
C THR A 167 4.90 -2.94 11.54
N GLY A 168 5.73 -3.29 10.54
CA GLY A 168 6.92 -4.12 10.73
C GLY A 168 8.03 -3.52 11.63
N ALA A 169 8.02 -2.20 11.81
CA ALA A 169 8.98 -1.48 12.67
C ALA A 169 8.34 -0.91 13.95
N LEU A 170 7.11 -1.33 14.30
CA LEU A 170 6.32 -0.78 15.39
C LEU A 170 6.07 -1.81 16.49
N ASP A 171 5.89 -1.32 17.73
CA ASP A 171 5.38 -2.14 18.82
C ASP A 171 3.90 -2.54 18.57
N TYR A 172 3.45 -3.56 19.29
CA TYR A 172 2.12 -4.14 19.13
C TYR A 172 0.98 -3.11 19.18
N ASN A 173 0.94 -2.24 20.21
CA ASN A 173 -0.16 -1.30 20.41
C ASN A 173 -0.17 -0.24 19.30
N THR A 174 0.99 0.28 18.95
CA THR A 174 1.16 1.25 17.86
C THR A 174 0.80 0.62 16.54
N GLY A 175 1.23 -0.63 16.27
CA GLY A 175 0.87 -1.37 15.07
C GLY A 175 -0.65 -1.54 14.94
N LYS A 176 -1.33 -1.89 16.03
CA LYS A 176 -2.79 -1.99 16.07
C LYS A 176 -3.49 -0.68 15.72
N ALA A 177 -3.02 0.43 16.27
CA ALA A 177 -3.55 1.76 15.98
C ALA A 177 -3.36 2.15 14.49
N ILE A 178 -2.23 1.80 13.89
CA ILE A 178 -1.96 2.03 12.46
C ILE A 178 -2.89 1.20 11.58
N LEU A 179 -3.07 -0.10 11.87
CA LEU A 179 -3.96 -0.95 11.09
C LEU A 179 -5.42 -0.49 11.19
N LYS A 180 -5.85 -0.05 12.38
CA LYS A 180 -7.17 0.56 12.57
C LYS A 180 -7.34 1.81 11.71
N LEU A 181 -6.37 2.70 11.73
CA LEU A 181 -6.37 3.92 10.92
C LEU A 181 -6.52 3.58 9.42
N LEU A 182 -5.79 2.58 8.91
CA LEU A 182 -5.87 2.14 7.52
C LEU A 182 -7.24 1.53 7.21
N GLN A 183 -7.81 0.70 8.10
CA GLN A 183 -9.13 0.11 7.93
C GLN A 183 -10.25 1.17 7.96
N ASP A 184 -10.17 2.13 8.88
CA ASP A 184 -11.11 3.25 8.98
C ASP A 184 -11.01 4.17 7.74
N THR A 185 -9.81 4.40 7.23
CA THR A 185 -9.55 5.17 6.01
C THR A 185 -10.19 4.50 4.78
N CYS A 186 -9.99 3.18 4.63
CA CYS A 186 -10.61 2.41 3.56
C CYS A 186 -12.12 2.63 3.52
N LYS A 187 -12.79 2.46 4.68
CA LYS A 187 -14.24 2.64 4.81
C LYS A 187 -14.69 4.07 4.61
N LYS A 188 -14.01 5.04 5.25
CA LYS A 188 -14.41 6.46 5.24
C LYS A 188 -14.32 7.09 3.85
N TYR A 189 -13.29 6.77 3.08
CA TYR A 189 -13.02 7.36 1.78
C TYR A 189 -13.39 6.45 0.60
N ASN A 190 -13.95 5.25 0.87
CA ASN A 190 -14.21 4.22 -0.15
C ASN A 190 -12.96 3.97 -1.03
N MET A 191 -11.80 3.96 -0.37
CA MET A 191 -10.48 3.80 -0.98
C MET A 191 -10.07 2.34 -0.94
N THR A 192 -9.55 1.82 -2.04
CA THR A 192 -8.98 0.47 -2.04
C THR A 192 -7.64 0.48 -1.30
N VAL A 193 -7.46 -0.42 -0.35
CA VAL A 193 -6.21 -0.54 0.44
C VAL A 193 -5.63 -1.93 0.24
N VAL A 194 -4.37 -2.02 -0.13
CA VAL A 194 -3.63 -3.28 -0.25
C VAL A 194 -2.44 -3.26 0.71
N ILE A 195 -2.45 -4.18 1.67
CA ILE A 195 -1.35 -4.36 2.62
C ILE A 195 -0.62 -5.64 2.26
N ILE A 196 0.69 -5.57 2.07
CA ILE A 196 1.53 -6.76 2.05
C ILE A 196 2.15 -6.99 3.43
N THR A 197 2.14 -8.25 3.89
CA THR A 197 2.71 -8.63 5.18
C THR A 197 3.15 -10.09 5.22
N HIS A 198 4.14 -10.38 6.05
CA HIS A 198 4.50 -11.74 6.42
C HIS A 198 3.77 -12.21 7.68
N ASN A 199 3.06 -11.32 8.38
CA ASN A 199 2.28 -11.65 9.57
C ASN A 199 0.90 -12.22 9.19
N LEU A 200 0.76 -13.54 9.26
CA LEU A 200 -0.47 -14.23 8.90
C LEU A 200 -1.61 -13.97 9.89
N ALA A 201 -1.33 -13.53 11.12
CA ALA A 201 -2.36 -13.20 12.10
C ALA A 201 -3.23 -12.01 11.66
N LEU A 202 -2.75 -11.18 10.72
CA LEU A 202 -3.52 -10.05 10.18
C LEU A 202 -4.54 -10.46 9.11
N THR A 203 -4.46 -11.68 8.58
CA THR A 203 -5.34 -12.10 7.48
C THR A 203 -6.84 -12.00 7.78
N PRO A 204 -7.34 -12.24 9.03
CA PRO A 204 -8.76 -12.15 9.30
C PRO A 204 -9.36 -10.73 9.19
N MET A 205 -8.53 -9.67 9.17
CA MET A 205 -9.04 -8.30 9.06
C MET A 205 -9.30 -7.83 7.61
N GLY A 206 -8.79 -8.56 6.61
CA GLY A 206 -9.00 -8.23 5.20
C GLY A 206 -10.35 -8.70 4.69
N ASP A 207 -10.98 -7.91 3.81
CA ASP A 207 -12.14 -8.34 3.02
C ASP A 207 -11.73 -9.48 2.08
N LYS A 208 -10.52 -9.38 1.56
CA LYS A 208 -9.90 -10.38 0.69
C LYS A 208 -8.47 -10.66 1.16
N VAL A 209 -8.11 -11.95 1.17
CA VAL A 209 -6.75 -12.42 1.49
C VAL A 209 -6.18 -13.13 0.28
N ILE A 210 -5.02 -12.68 -0.18
CA ILE A 210 -4.26 -13.29 -1.27
C ILE A 210 -2.99 -13.86 -0.67
N LYS A 211 -2.86 -15.18 -0.62
CA LYS A 211 -1.64 -15.84 -0.16
C LYS A 211 -0.70 -16.08 -1.33
N VAL A 212 0.55 -15.62 -1.16
CA VAL A 212 1.60 -15.72 -2.17
C VAL A 212 2.70 -16.64 -1.66
N LYS A 213 3.15 -17.57 -2.50
CA LYS A 213 4.23 -18.52 -2.21
C LYS A 213 5.04 -18.77 -3.48
N ASN A 214 6.36 -18.61 -3.40
CA ASN A 214 7.29 -18.86 -4.50
C ASN A 214 6.87 -18.19 -5.84
N GLY A 215 6.47 -16.94 -5.78
CA GLY A 215 6.05 -16.18 -6.97
C GLY A 215 4.70 -16.57 -7.57
N MET A 216 3.90 -17.38 -6.89
CA MET A 216 2.58 -17.85 -7.34
C MET A 216 1.50 -17.54 -6.30
N ILE A 217 0.25 -17.48 -6.74
CA ILE A 217 -0.90 -17.43 -5.82
C ILE A 217 -1.15 -18.83 -5.26
N GLU A 218 -1.02 -18.98 -3.95
CA GLU A 218 -1.33 -20.21 -3.22
C GLU A 218 -2.84 -20.34 -2.98
N SER A 219 -3.48 -19.25 -2.56
CA SER A 219 -4.94 -19.20 -2.34
C SER A 219 -5.47 -17.79 -2.35
N ILE A 220 -6.75 -17.64 -2.67
CA ILE A 220 -7.51 -16.39 -2.51
C ILE A 220 -8.72 -16.72 -1.64
N THR A 221 -8.90 -15.97 -0.55
CA THR A 221 -10.01 -16.14 0.38
C THR A 221 -10.79 -14.83 0.50
N LEU A 222 -12.10 -14.87 0.38
CA LEU A 222 -13.01 -13.77 0.69
C LEU A 222 -13.49 -13.93 2.13
N ASN A 223 -13.43 -12.87 2.91
CA ASN A 223 -13.97 -12.81 4.26
C ASN A 223 -15.29 -12.04 4.21
N GLU A 224 -16.40 -12.74 4.36
CA GLU A 224 -17.74 -12.10 4.41
C GLU A 224 -17.90 -11.20 5.64
N ASN A 225 -17.18 -11.50 6.72
CA ASN A 225 -17.22 -10.75 7.98
C ASN A 225 -15.80 -10.49 8.49
N PRO A 226 -15.08 -9.50 7.94
CA PRO A 226 -13.74 -9.15 8.39
C PRO A 226 -13.70 -8.79 9.86
N ILE A 227 -12.74 -9.33 10.59
CA ILE A 227 -12.60 -9.11 12.03
C ILE A 227 -12.02 -7.71 12.26
N PRO A 228 -12.60 -6.89 13.15
CA PRO A 228 -12.00 -5.63 13.57
C PRO A 228 -10.60 -5.86 14.15
N VAL A 229 -9.65 -4.99 13.82
CA VAL A 229 -8.25 -5.14 14.23
C VAL A 229 -8.07 -5.23 15.74
N GLU A 230 -8.98 -4.64 16.52
CA GLU A 230 -8.98 -4.68 17.99
C GLU A 230 -9.10 -6.11 18.55
N ARG A 231 -9.67 -7.04 17.79
CA ARG A 231 -9.84 -8.45 18.16
C ARG A 231 -8.74 -9.36 17.64
N ILE A 232 -7.77 -8.81 16.89
CA ILE A 232 -6.64 -9.59 16.34
C ILE A 232 -5.48 -9.53 17.33
N GLU A 233 -4.88 -10.69 17.58
CA GLU A 233 -3.66 -10.86 18.37
C GLU A 233 -2.54 -11.45 17.47
N TRP A 234 -1.32 -10.92 17.60
CA TRP A 234 -0.12 -11.39 16.88
C TRP A 234 1.17 -11.21 17.67
#